data_24a3219ceb83ea61670bcf5a2792f125
#
_entry.id   24a3219ceb83ea61670bcf5a2792f125
#
_cell.length_a   1.000
_cell.length_b   1.000
_cell.length_c   1.000
_cell.angle_alpha   90.00
_cell.angle_beta   90.00
_cell.angle_gamma   90.00
#
_symmetry.space_group_name_H-M   'P 1'
#
loop_
_entity.id
_entity.type
_entity.pdbx_description
1 polymer ?
#
loop_
_entity_poly.entity_id
_entity_poly.type
_entity_poly.pdbx_seq_one_letter_code
_entity_poly.pdbx_strand_id
1 'polypeptide(L)'
;MRFPKIAFIFMFVGCLVVYLTYVKRHYDDSKPPVSDHLPQYRIDTHKHPTSSQVVSENSQYGIMFDAGSTGTRIHIFKFQMEPNEAPKLAHETFRAIKPGLSAYADDPEKSKEGLLGLLKVAKDTVPEALWSSSPLMLRATAGLRLLPGEKATILLDKVREVFSESLFFYRPDSVSIMDGTDEGMSAWITINFLIGSLHGTETPTVGMLDLGGGSTQITFALQDEKTIQTSPIDYVTSFQMFNISHALYSHSYLGLGLMSARLAVLGGFEGQPSGPQELISPCLASDYSGQWEHAEVLYTVKGQKAGEPIYESCLKKVEKMIYKRVRKTEEVKDIDFYAFSYYYDRAVDLGLIDESKGGTVKVSDYIEGSKKVCNNMSAGGINETPFLCLDLTYISVLLQELDFPPDKELKLARQINNVETSWALGATFQCIESLRKHGTC
;
A
#
# COMPACT_ATOMS: atom_id res chain seq x y z
N MET A 1 38.78 -16.77 51.28
CA MET A 1 39.62 -16.81 50.07
C MET A 1 39.24 -15.62 49.21
N ARG A 2 40.17 -14.64 48.99
CA ARG A 2 39.92 -13.50 48.11
C ARG A 2 40.39 -13.91 46.73
N PHE A 3 39.41 -14.12 45.81
CA PHE A 3 39.77 -14.32 44.38
C PHE A 3 40.42 -13.07 43.81
N PRO A 4 41.52 -13.19 43.08
CA PRO A 4 42.18 -12.05 42.50
C PRO A 4 41.31 -11.40 41.43
N LYS A 5 41.26 -10.05 41.44
CA LYS A 5 40.44 -9.25 40.46
C LYS A 5 40.71 -9.61 39.00
N ILE A 6 41.88 -10.14 38.70
CA ILE A 6 42.33 -10.62 37.40
C ILE A 6 41.49 -11.84 36.92
N ALA A 7 41.08 -12.75 37.82
CA ALA A 7 40.24 -13.89 37.47
C ALA A 7 38.83 -13.48 36.99
N PHE A 8 38.26 -12.41 37.56
CA PHE A 8 36.98 -11.86 37.12
C PHE A 8 37.06 -11.24 35.73
N ILE A 9 38.18 -10.60 35.38
CA ILE A 9 38.40 -10.00 34.05
C ILE A 9 38.48 -11.11 33.00
N PHE A 10 39.23 -12.18 33.25
CA PHE A 10 39.30 -13.32 32.32
C PHE A 10 37.98 -14.04 32.17
N MET A 11 37.19 -14.18 33.23
CA MET A 11 35.85 -14.79 33.16
C MET A 11 34.89 -13.91 32.36
N PHE A 12 34.93 -12.58 32.55
CA PHE A 12 34.11 -11.65 31.81
C PHE A 12 34.44 -11.62 30.31
N VAL A 13 35.74 -11.59 29.96
CA VAL A 13 36.21 -11.66 28.57
C VAL A 13 35.81 -12.99 27.93
N GLY A 14 35.97 -14.10 28.67
CA GLY A 14 35.53 -15.42 28.19
C GLY A 14 33.99 -15.48 27.90
N CYS A 15 33.19 -14.95 28.81
CA CYS A 15 31.71 -14.84 28.58
C CYS A 15 31.36 -13.93 27.40
N LEU A 16 32.10 -12.83 27.23
CA LEU A 16 31.90 -11.91 26.12
C LEU A 16 32.21 -12.56 24.76
N VAL A 17 33.31 -13.32 24.68
CA VAL A 17 33.68 -14.06 23.47
C VAL A 17 32.66 -15.15 23.15
N VAL A 18 32.19 -15.90 24.14
CA VAL A 18 31.14 -16.90 23.97
C VAL A 18 29.82 -16.25 23.50
N TYR A 19 29.46 -15.11 24.09
CA TYR A 19 28.26 -14.36 23.69
C TYR A 19 28.38 -13.84 22.24
N LEU A 20 29.51 -13.27 21.88
CA LEU A 20 29.73 -12.75 20.50
C LEU A 20 29.77 -13.88 19.46
N THR A 21 30.33 -15.05 19.82
CA THR A 21 30.31 -16.22 18.92
C THR A 21 28.89 -16.80 18.79
N TYR A 22 28.12 -16.80 19.87
CA TYR A 22 26.72 -17.22 19.85
C TYR A 22 25.87 -16.29 18.97
N VAL A 23 26.00 -14.97 19.15
CA VAL A 23 25.28 -13.97 18.34
C VAL A 23 25.67 -14.08 16.86
N LYS A 24 26.98 -14.23 16.55
CA LYS A 24 27.43 -14.42 15.18
C LYS A 24 26.84 -15.68 14.54
N ARG A 25 26.82 -16.79 15.27
CA ARG A 25 26.26 -18.06 14.78
C ARG A 25 24.75 -17.95 14.54
N HIS A 26 24.02 -17.29 15.42
CA HIS A 26 22.58 -17.04 15.28
C HIS A 26 22.27 -16.08 14.12
N TYR A 27 23.17 -15.14 13.82
CA TYR A 27 23.03 -14.22 12.68
C TYR A 27 23.34 -14.91 11.34
N ASP A 28 24.26 -15.86 11.35
CA ASP A 28 24.58 -16.65 10.14
C ASP A 28 23.51 -17.74 9.86
N ASP A 29 22.88 -18.32 10.91
CA ASP A 29 21.81 -19.30 10.79
C ASP A 29 20.44 -18.67 10.38
N SER A 30 20.27 -17.35 10.50
CA SER A 30 19.06 -16.61 10.10
C SER A 30 19.08 -16.09 8.65
N LYS A 31 20.13 -16.41 7.88
CA LYS A 31 20.12 -16.16 6.43
C LYS A 31 19.36 -17.29 5.73
N PRO A 32 18.37 -17.00 4.88
CA PRO A 32 17.70 -18.02 4.10
C PRO A 32 18.73 -18.74 3.20
N PRO A 33 18.60 -20.06 2.99
CA PRO A 33 19.55 -20.82 2.17
C PRO A 33 19.50 -20.28 0.75
N VAL A 34 20.64 -19.81 0.26
CA VAL A 34 20.85 -19.54 -1.17
C VAL A 34 20.78 -20.88 -1.89
N SER A 35 19.72 -21.09 -2.64
CA SER A 35 19.53 -22.26 -3.48
C SER A 35 20.47 -22.17 -4.68
N ASP A 36 21.61 -22.82 -4.59
CA ASP A 36 22.51 -23.10 -5.70
C ASP A 36 21.94 -24.25 -6.55
N HIS A 37 21.04 -23.95 -7.47
CA HIS A 37 20.74 -24.79 -8.62
C HIS A 37 20.64 -23.91 -9.86
N LEU A 38 21.81 -23.53 -10.38
CA LEU A 38 21.96 -23.11 -11.77
C LEU A 38 22.59 -24.25 -12.57
N PRO A 39 22.05 -24.57 -13.75
CA PRO A 39 22.68 -25.57 -14.64
C PRO A 39 24.02 -25.03 -15.16
N GLN A 40 25.06 -25.87 -15.03
CA GLN A 40 26.39 -25.58 -15.59
C GLN A 40 26.29 -25.44 -17.10
N TYR A 41 26.37 -24.21 -17.60
CA TYR A 41 26.73 -23.96 -19.01
C TYR A 41 28.25 -23.75 -19.10
N ARG A 42 28.87 -24.52 -19.97
CA ARG A 42 30.29 -24.54 -20.33
C ARG A 42 30.69 -23.13 -20.79
N ILE A 43 31.69 -22.55 -20.15
CA ILE A 43 32.28 -21.27 -20.52
C ILE A 43 33.31 -21.59 -21.63
N ASP A 44 32.98 -21.27 -22.87
CA ASP A 44 33.97 -21.11 -23.93
C ASP A 44 34.55 -19.70 -23.85
N THR A 45 35.85 -19.64 -23.55
CA THR A 45 36.64 -18.41 -23.51
C THR A 45 36.86 -17.87 -24.91
N HIS A 46 36.05 -16.91 -25.35
CA HIS A 46 36.43 -16.01 -26.44
C HIS A 46 35.91 -14.58 -26.17
N LYS A 47 36.92 -13.70 -26.01
CA LYS A 47 36.95 -12.25 -26.29
C LYS A 47 35.70 -11.40 -25.87
N HIS A 48 35.92 -10.50 -24.94
CA HIS A 48 35.04 -9.36 -24.69
C HIS A 48 34.57 -8.66 -25.96
N PRO A 49 33.26 -8.51 -26.13
CA PRO A 49 32.70 -7.28 -26.66
C PRO A 49 32.05 -6.52 -25.50
N THR A 50 32.38 -5.26 -25.40
CA THR A 50 31.59 -4.27 -24.68
C THR A 50 30.11 -4.50 -24.99
N SER A 51 29.33 -5.02 -24.02
CA SER A 51 27.89 -5.16 -24.18
C SER A 51 27.26 -3.76 -24.10
N SER A 52 27.19 -3.07 -25.23
CA SER A 52 26.15 -2.10 -25.45
C SER A 52 24.84 -2.88 -25.28
N GLN A 53 24.11 -2.65 -24.17
CA GLN A 53 22.72 -3.09 -24.07
C GLN A 53 22.03 -2.56 -25.33
N VAL A 54 21.57 -3.47 -26.17
CA VAL A 54 20.75 -3.13 -27.33
C VAL A 54 19.45 -2.59 -26.74
N VAL A 55 19.35 -1.27 -26.65
CA VAL A 55 18.10 -0.58 -26.33
C VAL A 55 17.16 -0.95 -27.48
N SER A 56 16.16 -1.78 -27.22
CA SER A 56 15.15 -2.06 -28.24
C SER A 56 14.51 -0.70 -28.57
N GLU A 57 14.53 -0.31 -29.83
CA GLU A 57 14.08 1.02 -30.32
C GLU A 57 12.63 1.37 -29.89
N ASN A 58 11.87 0.39 -29.40
CA ASN A 58 10.46 0.50 -29.01
C ASN A 58 10.20 0.43 -27.50
N SER A 59 11.20 0.62 -26.63
CA SER A 59 10.97 0.64 -25.18
C SER A 59 10.70 2.04 -24.65
N GLN A 60 9.65 2.19 -23.84
CA GLN A 60 9.32 3.40 -23.09
C GLN A 60 9.29 3.08 -21.61
N TYR A 61 9.78 4.00 -20.78
CA TYR A 61 9.72 3.88 -19.32
C TYR A 61 8.79 4.94 -18.74
N GLY A 62 8.11 4.59 -17.65
CA GLY A 62 7.38 5.52 -16.79
C GLY A 62 7.84 5.33 -15.34
N ILE A 63 8.12 6.42 -14.63
CA ILE A 63 8.62 6.41 -13.26
C ILE A 63 7.59 7.10 -12.38
N MET A 64 6.91 6.33 -11.54
CA MET A 64 5.86 6.82 -10.63
C MET A 64 6.32 6.66 -9.18
N PHE A 65 6.34 7.78 -8.46
CA PHE A 65 6.46 7.79 -7.01
C PHE A 65 5.06 7.80 -6.39
N ASP A 66 4.78 6.83 -5.55
CA ASP A 66 3.62 6.78 -4.67
C ASP A 66 4.01 7.32 -3.30
N ALA A 67 3.53 8.52 -2.97
CA ALA A 67 3.69 9.11 -1.65
C ALA A 67 2.48 8.78 -0.76
N GLY A 68 2.46 7.56 -0.27
CA GLY A 68 1.40 7.05 0.60
C GLY A 68 1.52 7.52 2.05
N SER A 69 0.49 7.27 2.85
CA SER A 69 0.44 7.64 4.27
C SER A 69 1.42 6.85 5.16
N THR A 70 1.77 5.62 4.76
CA THR A 70 2.60 4.70 5.56
C THR A 70 3.97 4.42 4.95
N GLY A 71 4.23 4.89 3.74
CA GLY A 71 5.48 4.67 3.03
C GLY A 71 5.53 5.44 1.73
N THR A 72 6.75 5.67 1.22
CA THR A 72 7.01 6.23 -0.11
C THR A 72 7.57 5.12 -0.99
N ARG A 73 7.02 4.97 -2.18
CA ARG A 73 7.34 3.88 -3.11
C ARG A 73 7.73 4.44 -4.46
N ILE A 74 8.57 3.70 -5.18
CA ILE A 74 8.87 3.96 -6.59
C ILE A 74 8.48 2.75 -7.41
N HIS A 75 7.76 3.00 -8.50
CA HIS A 75 7.39 2.05 -9.53
C HIS A 75 8.05 2.50 -10.84
N ILE A 76 8.84 1.65 -11.43
CA ILE A 76 9.51 1.90 -12.71
C ILE A 76 8.99 0.87 -13.70
N PHE A 77 8.09 1.32 -14.57
CA PHE A 77 7.45 0.48 -15.57
C PHE A 77 8.20 0.56 -16.89
N LYS A 78 8.52 -0.60 -17.44
CA LYS A 78 9.04 -0.74 -18.81
C LYS A 78 7.92 -1.20 -19.71
N PHE A 79 7.58 -0.38 -20.70
CA PHE A 79 6.60 -0.70 -21.73
C PHE A 79 7.27 -1.04 -23.04
N GLN A 80 6.70 -1.99 -23.76
CA GLN A 80 6.99 -2.26 -25.14
C GLN A 80 5.91 -1.60 -25.99
N MET A 81 6.35 -0.74 -26.90
CA MET A 81 5.48 0.07 -27.73
C MET A 81 5.43 -0.51 -29.13
N GLU A 82 4.25 -0.87 -29.62
CA GLU A 82 4.02 -1.29 -30.99
C GLU A 82 3.13 -0.26 -31.72
N PRO A 83 3.35 0.01 -33.01
CA PRO A 83 2.52 0.95 -33.75
C PRO A 83 1.05 0.50 -33.74
N ASN A 84 0.15 1.42 -33.35
CA ASN A 84 -1.30 1.21 -33.28
C ASN A 84 -1.80 0.14 -32.28
N GLU A 85 -0.95 -0.32 -31.37
CA GLU A 85 -1.35 -1.21 -30.28
C GLU A 85 -1.29 -0.49 -28.93
N ALA A 86 -2.03 -1.02 -27.96
CA ALA A 86 -1.90 -0.58 -26.57
C ALA A 86 -0.50 -0.93 -26.03
N PRO A 87 0.08 -0.08 -25.17
CA PRO A 87 1.37 -0.39 -24.55
C PRO A 87 1.33 -1.74 -23.83
N LYS A 88 2.33 -2.59 -24.08
CA LYS A 88 2.50 -3.87 -23.39
C LYS A 88 3.45 -3.67 -22.21
N LEU A 89 3.02 -3.98 -21.00
CA LEU A 89 3.90 -3.95 -19.83
C LEU A 89 4.89 -5.12 -19.90
N ALA A 90 6.17 -4.79 -20.01
CA ALA A 90 7.24 -5.78 -20.08
C ALA A 90 7.84 -6.10 -18.70
N HIS A 91 7.95 -5.11 -17.82
CA HIS A 91 8.57 -5.28 -16.50
C HIS A 91 8.19 -4.13 -15.56
N GLU A 92 8.15 -4.43 -14.26
CA GLU A 92 8.14 -3.44 -13.18
C GLU A 92 9.36 -3.63 -12.28
N THR A 93 10.02 -2.53 -11.93
CA THR A 93 10.94 -2.47 -10.79
C THR A 93 10.29 -1.69 -9.68
N PHE A 94 10.15 -2.32 -8.51
CA PHE A 94 9.49 -1.75 -7.33
C PHE A 94 10.46 -1.61 -6.16
N ARG A 95 10.38 -0.49 -5.44
CA ARG A 95 11.04 -0.28 -4.14
C ARG A 95 10.17 0.58 -3.24
N ALA A 96 10.24 0.30 -1.95
CA ALA A 96 9.54 1.04 -0.92
C ALA A 96 10.48 1.45 0.20
N ILE A 97 10.22 2.62 0.78
CA ILE A 97 10.88 3.12 1.98
C ILE A 97 9.83 3.58 3.01
N LYS A 98 10.21 3.58 4.28
CA LYS A 98 9.43 4.15 5.39
C LYS A 98 10.22 5.28 6.02
N PRO A 99 9.53 6.26 6.62
CA PRO A 99 8.08 6.45 6.67
C PRO A 99 7.49 6.97 5.35
N GLY A 100 6.17 7.24 5.31
CA GLY A 100 5.52 7.95 4.21
C GLY A 100 5.95 9.41 4.14
N LEU A 101 5.78 10.05 2.97
CA LEU A 101 6.22 11.43 2.76
C LEU A 101 5.58 12.42 3.75
N SER A 102 4.34 12.18 4.18
CA SER A 102 3.63 13.01 5.16
C SER A 102 4.32 13.10 6.53
N ALA A 103 5.13 12.13 6.88
CA ALA A 103 5.91 12.11 8.12
C ALA A 103 6.97 13.23 8.18
N TYR A 104 7.32 13.80 7.06
CA TYR A 104 8.29 14.91 6.97
C TYR A 104 7.61 16.30 6.92
N ALA A 105 6.34 16.39 7.30
CA ALA A 105 5.55 17.62 7.20
C ALA A 105 6.13 18.79 8.03
N ASP A 106 6.82 18.49 9.14
CA ASP A 106 7.46 19.49 10.02
C ASP A 106 8.94 19.75 9.68
N ASP A 107 9.56 18.89 8.86
CA ASP A 107 10.93 19.04 8.39
C ASP A 107 11.11 18.44 6.98
N PRO A 108 10.63 19.13 5.93
CA PRO A 108 10.64 18.63 4.55
C PRO A 108 12.03 18.28 4.01
N GLU A 109 13.11 18.91 4.54
CA GLU A 109 14.48 18.59 4.13
C GLU A 109 14.85 17.14 4.38
N LYS A 110 14.35 16.54 5.44
CA LYS A 110 14.62 15.13 5.77
C LYS A 110 14.09 14.14 4.73
N SER A 111 13.11 14.53 3.92
CA SER A 111 12.57 13.68 2.84
C SER A 111 13.55 13.51 1.68
N LYS A 112 14.52 14.45 1.51
CA LYS A 112 15.46 14.50 0.38
C LYS A 112 16.29 13.22 0.26
N GLU A 113 16.82 12.70 1.36
CA GLU A 113 17.64 11.49 1.34
C GLU A 113 16.88 10.28 0.81
N GLY A 114 15.65 10.05 1.29
CA GLY A 114 14.80 8.97 0.83
C GLY A 114 14.44 9.09 -0.64
N LEU A 115 14.08 10.30 -1.10
CA LEU A 115 13.76 10.58 -2.50
C LEU A 115 14.96 10.33 -3.42
N LEU A 116 16.15 10.79 -3.03
CA LEU A 116 17.39 10.55 -3.79
C LEU A 116 17.75 9.07 -3.84
N GLY A 117 17.53 8.34 -2.74
CA GLY A 117 17.72 6.88 -2.69
C GLY A 117 16.81 6.15 -3.70
N LEU A 118 15.54 6.55 -3.79
CA LEU A 118 14.59 5.99 -4.77
C LEU A 118 14.94 6.43 -6.20
N LEU A 119 15.36 7.69 -6.42
CA LEU A 119 15.82 8.15 -7.75
C LEU A 119 17.06 7.39 -8.23
N LYS A 120 17.93 6.97 -7.30
CA LYS A 120 19.06 6.11 -7.66
C LYS A 120 18.59 4.78 -8.23
N VAL A 121 17.54 4.17 -7.67
CA VAL A 121 16.96 2.95 -8.24
C VAL A 121 16.48 3.19 -9.67
N ALA A 122 15.86 4.34 -9.95
CA ALA A 122 15.46 4.70 -11.31
C ALA A 122 16.66 4.80 -12.26
N LYS A 123 17.74 5.48 -11.85
CA LYS A 123 18.97 5.60 -12.66
C LYS A 123 19.64 4.24 -12.92
N ASP A 124 19.63 3.35 -11.93
CA ASP A 124 20.19 2.01 -12.06
C ASP A 124 19.33 1.09 -12.97
N THR A 125 18.02 1.40 -13.14
CA THR A 125 17.05 0.58 -13.89
C THR A 125 16.85 1.07 -15.32
N VAL A 126 16.76 2.36 -15.54
CA VAL A 126 16.47 2.97 -16.84
C VAL A 126 17.77 3.24 -17.58
N PRO A 127 17.95 2.80 -18.84
CA PRO A 127 19.14 3.13 -19.65
C PRO A 127 19.31 4.66 -19.76
N GLU A 128 20.54 5.15 -19.60
CA GLU A 128 20.86 6.57 -19.59
C GLU A 128 20.34 7.31 -20.84
N ALA A 129 20.45 6.68 -22.01
CA ALA A 129 19.94 7.23 -23.26
C ALA A 129 18.43 7.50 -23.28
N LEU A 130 17.66 6.90 -22.36
CA LEU A 130 16.21 7.07 -22.24
C LEU A 130 15.78 7.97 -21.09
N TRP A 131 16.69 8.49 -20.27
CA TRP A 131 16.30 9.30 -19.11
C TRP A 131 15.50 10.52 -19.50
N SER A 132 15.94 11.30 -20.49
CA SER A 132 15.26 12.52 -20.94
C SER A 132 13.90 12.27 -21.62
N SER A 133 13.56 11.03 -21.94
CA SER A 133 12.28 10.63 -22.51
C SER A 133 11.40 9.83 -21.53
N SER A 134 11.91 9.54 -20.33
CA SER A 134 11.18 8.78 -19.29
C SER A 134 10.52 9.76 -18.33
N PRO A 135 9.17 9.86 -18.32
CA PRO A 135 8.46 10.75 -17.42
C PRO A 135 8.67 10.35 -15.96
N LEU A 136 8.99 11.35 -15.14
CA LEU A 136 9.18 11.27 -13.71
C LEU A 136 8.01 11.95 -13.00
N MET A 137 7.27 11.17 -12.23
CA MET A 137 6.01 11.59 -11.63
C MET A 137 5.98 11.28 -10.15
N LEU A 138 5.28 12.10 -9.36
CA LEU A 138 4.88 11.77 -7.99
C LEU A 138 3.40 12.08 -7.81
N ARG A 139 2.68 11.12 -7.27
CA ARG A 139 1.33 11.33 -6.77
C ARG A 139 1.31 11.03 -5.27
N ALA A 140 0.84 12.02 -4.51
CA ALA A 140 0.60 11.87 -3.09
C ALA A 140 -0.87 11.56 -2.85
N THR A 141 -1.13 10.65 -1.91
CA THR A 141 -2.47 10.17 -1.61
C THR A 141 -2.96 10.70 -0.25
N ALA A 142 -3.76 9.91 0.47
CA ALA A 142 -4.42 10.32 1.70
C ALA A 142 -3.46 10.92 2.76
N GLY A 143 -2.21 10.47 2.81
CA GLY A 143 -1.24 11.00 3.77
C GLY A 143 -1.07 12.52 3.66
N LEU A 144 -0.96 13.05 2.44
CA LEU A 144 -0.86 14.49 2.22
C LEU A 144 -2.23 15.19 2.21
N ARG A 145 -3.30 14.50 1.77
CA ARG A 145 -4.67 15.06 1.83
C ARG A 145 -5.14 15.35 3.26
N LEU A 146 -4.61 14.62 4.24
CA LEU A 146 -4.95 14.79 5.67
C LEU A 146 -4.08 15.82 6.39
N LEU A 147 -3.00 16.33 5.77
CA LEU A 147 -2.14 17.31 6.39
C LEU A 147 -2.83 18.68 6.50
N PRO A 148 -2.70 19.35 7.66
CA PRO A 148 -3.28 20.67 7.86
C PRO A 148 -2.48 21.79 7.18
N GLY A 149 -3.18 22.83 6.73
CA GLY A 149 -2.58 24.06 6.23
C GLY A 149 -1.74 23.84 4.95
N GLU A 150 -0.60 24.52 4.88
CA GLU A 150 0.28 24.49 3.70
C GLU A 150 1.37 23.41 3.75
N LYS A 151 1.36 22.54 4.75
CA LYS A 151 2.38 21.52 4.95
C LYS A 151 2.52 20.59 3.74
N ALA A 152 1.40 20.19 3.15
CA ALA A 152 1.41 19.37 1.94
C ALA A 152 2.08 20.09 0.75
N THR A 153 1.78 21.39 0.57
CA THR A 153 2.38 22.21 -0.50
C THR A 153 3.89 22.32 -0.34
N ILE A 154 4.36 22.57 0.88
CA ILE A 154 5.80 22.71 1.18
C ILE A 154 6.53 21.39 0.91
N LEU A 155 5.94 20.25 1.28
CA LEU A 155 6.50 18.93 0.96
C LEU A 155 6.58 18.68 -0.55
N LEU A 156 5.52 19.02 -1.30
CA LEU A 156 5.52 18.86 -2.75
C LEU A 156 6.54 19.80 -3.43
N ASP A 157 6.75 21.00 -2.90
CA ASP A 157 7.77 21.92 -3.41
C ASP A 157 9.17 21.35 -3.19
N LYS A 158 9.43 20.67 -2.06
CA LYS A 158 10.69 19.96 -1.84
C LYS A 158 10.88 18.80 -2.84
N VAL A 159 9.81 18.03 -3.14
CA VAL A 159 9.86 17.00 -4.19
C VAL A 159 10.18 17.63 -5.56
N ARG A 160 9.53 18.74 -5.90
CA ARG A 160 9.77 19.45 -7.16
C ARG A 160 11.21 19.92 -7.29
N GLU A 161 11.79 20.44 -6.19
CA GLU A 161 13.22 20.79 -6.12
C GLU A 161 14.10 19.58 -6.46
N VAL A 162 13.91 18.46 -5.77
CA VAL A 162 14.68 17.22 -5.98
C VAL A 162 14.52 16.69 -7.42
N PHE A 163 13.31 16.71 -7.95
CA PHE A 163 13.03 16.20 -9.31
C PHE A 163 13.59 17.11 -10.40
N SER A 164 13.64 18.43 -10.17
CA SER A 164 14.22 19.38 -11.10
C SER A 164 15.73 19.19 -11.31
N GLU A 165 16.41 18.64 -10.32
CA GLU A 165 17.84 18.28 -10.38
C GLU A 165 18.08 16.93 -11.09
N SER A 166 17.02 16.18 -11.39
CA SER A 166 17.13 14.89 -12.06
C SER A 166 17.30 15.05 -13.57
N LEU A 167 17.85 14.04 -14.23
CA LEU A 167 18.02 14.01 -15.70
C LEU A 167 16.82 13.34 -16.39
N PHE A 168 15.81 12.91 -15.65
CA PHE A 168 14.57 12.35 -16.18
C PHE A 168 13.64 13.45 -16.73
N PHE A 169 12.70 13.05 -17.57
CA PHE A 169 11.68 13.97 -18.07
C PHE A 169 10.74 14.40 -16.95
N TYR A 170 10.95 15.59 -16.42
CA TYR A 170 10.21 16.16 -15.30
C TYR A 170 9.48 17.44 -15.71
N ARG A 171 8.31 17.63 -15.13
CA ARG A 171 7.51 18.86 -15.21
C ARG A 171 6.93 19.18 -13.84
N PRO A 172 6.71 20.47 -13.48
CA PRO A 172 6.15 20.83 -12.18
C PRO A 172 4.77 20.21 -11.91
N ASP A 173 3.93 20.04 -12.93
CA ASP A 173 2.61 19.39 -12.87
C ASP A 173 2.67 17.87 -12.71
N SER A 174 3.84 17.25 -12.90
CA SER A 174 4.07 15.84 -12.63
C SER A 174 4.10 15.49 -11.12
N VAL A 175 4.16 16.50 -10.25
CA VAL A 175 4.16 16.35 -8.78
C VAL A 175 2.90 16.98 -8.21
N SER A 176 1.97 16.15 -7.74
CA SER A 176 0.67 16.63 -7.23
C SER A 176 0.08 15.70 -6.17
N ILE A 177 -0.94 16.20 -5.49
CA ILE A 177 -1.83 15.35 -4.69
C ILE A 177 -2.87 14.75 -5.65
N MET A 178 -3.02 13.45 -5.62
CA MET A 178 -4.01 12.72 -6.39
C MET A 178 -5.38 12.85 -5.72
N ASP A 179 -6.42 13.09 -6.49
CA ASP A 179 -7.79 12.97 -6.00
C ASP A 179 -8.11 11.51 -5.65
N GLY A 180 -8.99 11.30 -4.66
CA GLY A 180 -9.28 9.95 -4.21
C GLY A 180 -10.07 9.13 -5.24
N THR A 181 -10.89 9.77 -6.07
CA THR A 181 -11.61 9.11 -7.17
C THR A 181 -10.64 8.68 -8.27
N ASP A 182 -9.64 9.51 -8.59
CA ASP A 182 -8.57 9.19 -9.54
C ASP A 182 -7.67 8.05 -9.02
N GLU A 183 -7.42 8.01 -7.71
CA GLU A 183 -6.72 6.90 -7.04
C GLU A 183 -7.47 5.58 -7.26
N GLY A 184 -8.77 5.56 -6.98
CA GLY A 184 -9.63 4.41 -7.20
C GLY A 184 -9.71 3.98 -8.67
N MET A 185 -9.89 4.95 -9.57
CA MET A 185 -9.90 4.72 -11.02
C MET A 185 -8.59 4.11 -11.52
N SER A 186 -7.46 4.67 -11.09
CA SER A 186 -6.15 4.18 -11.48
C SER A 186 -5.87 2.76 -10.97
N ALA A 187 -6.32 2.43 -9.77
CA ALA A 187 -6.23 1.08 -9.22
C ALA A 187 -7.12 0.10 -10.00
N TRP A 188 -8.32 0.51 -10.38
CA TRP A 188 -9.22 -0.29 -11.22
C TRP A 188 -8.59 -0.56 -12.61
N ILE A 189 -7.97 0.45 -13.23
CA ILE A 189 -7.24 0.30 -14.48
C ILE A 189 -6.11 -0.72 -14.33
N THR A 190 -5.30 -0.59 -13.28
CA THR A 190 -4.19 -1.52 -13.00
C THR A 190 -4.68 -2.96 -12.97
N ILE A 191 -5.69 -3.26 -12.15
CA ILE A 191 -6.19 -4.62 -12.00
C ILE A 191 -6.72 -5.17 -13.31
N ASN A 192 -7.61 -4.44 -13.97
CA ASN A 192 -8.26 -4.90 -15.18
C ASN A 192 -7.29 -5.02 -16.36
N PHE A 193 -6.22 -4.21 -16.38
CA PHE A 193 -5.11 -4.38 -17.31
C PHE A 193 -4.35 -5.68 -17.05
N LEU A 194 -3.95 -5.93 -15.79
CA LEU A 194 -3.13 -7.08 -15.42
C LEU A 194 -3.83 -8.43 -15.62
N ILE A 195 -5.17 -8.48 -15.48
CA ILE A 195 -5.96 -9.69 -15.74
C ILE A 195 -6.45 -9.78 -17.21
N GLY A 196 -6.12 -8.78 -18.05
CA GLY A 196 -6.43 -8.78 -19.47
C GLY A 196 -7.86 -8.32 -19.82
N SER A 197 -8.64 -7.79 -18.88
CA SER A 197 -10.04 -7.39 -19.09
C SER A 197 -10.22 -6.05 -19.83
N LEU A 198 -9.14 -5.29 -20.05
CA LEU A 198 -9.21 -4.01 -20.79
C LEU A 198 -8.90 -4.14 -22.28
N HIS A 199 -8.51 -5.33 -22.76
CA HIS A 199 -8.09 -5.54 -24.16
C HIS A 199 -9.22 -6.05 -25.09
N GLY A 200 -10.44 -6.20 -24.59
CA GLY A 200 -11.60 -6.67 -25.36
C GLY A 200 -12.87 -6.73 -24.55
N THR A 201 -13.98 -7.02 -25.22
CA THR A 201 -15.32 -7.13 -24.62
C THR A 201 -15.64 -8.54 -24.10
N GLU A 202 -14.77 -9.52 -24.33
CA GLU A 202 -15.05 -10.93 -24.02
C GLU A 202 -14.85 -11.28 -22.54
N THR A 203 -13.94 -10.58 -21.84
CA THR A 203 -13.68 -10.80 -20.40
C THR A 203 -14.30 -9.67 -19.60
N PRO A 204 -15.27 -9.97 -18.71
CA PRO A 204 -15.87 -8.93 -17.87
C PRO A 204 -14.81 -8.29 -16.95
N THR A 205 -14.95 -6.99 -16.74
CA THR A 205 -14.10 -6.27 -15.78
C THR A 205 -14.48 -6.64 -14.36
N VAL A 206 -13.52 -6.54 -13.45
CA VAL A 206 -13.71 -6.76 -12.03
C VAL A 206 -13.74 -5.43 -11.28
N GLY A 207 -14.42 -5.40 -10.14
CA GLY A 207 -14.31 -4.31 -9.18
C GLY A 207 -13.03 -4.38 -8.37
N MET A 208 -12.68 -3.27 -7.75
CA MET A 208 -11.53 -3.19 -6.86
C MET A 208 -11.90 -2.56 -5.52
N LEU A 209 -11.25 -3.03 -4.47
CA LEU A 209 -11.21 -2.46 -3.12
C LEU A 209 -9.77 -2.22 -2.73
N ASP A 210 -9.46 -1.00 -2.31
CA ASP A 210 -8.16 -0.65 -1.73
C ASP A 210 -8.36 -0.11 -0.31
N LEU A 211 -7.80 -0.77 0.70
CA LEU A 211 -7.79 -0.30 2.07
C LEU A 211 -6.39 0.20 2.41
N GLY A 212 -6.13 1.47 2.12
CA GLY A 212 -4.89 2.14 2.48
C GLY A 212 -4.82 2.53 3.96
N GLY A 213 -3.79 3.30 4.32
CA GLY A 213 -3.61 3.80 5.70
C GLY A 213 -4.58 4.92 6.06
N GLY A 214 -4.75 5.92 5.18
CA GLY A 214 -5.55 7.12 5.42
C GLY A 214 -6.89 7.18 4.69
N SER A 215 -7.10 6.35 3.65
CA SER A 215 -8.36 6.28 2.89
C SER A 215 -8.65 4.86 2.43
N THR A 216 -9.89 4.61 2.03
CA THR A 216 -10.28 3.38 1.34
C THR A 216 -11.03 3.72 0.07
N GLN A 217 -10.76 2.99 -1.01
CA GLN A 217 -11.38 3.17 -2.32
C GLN A 217 -12.23 1.96 -2.69
N ILE A 218 -13.34 2.24 -3.38
CA ILE A 218 -14.13 1.26 -4.10
C ILE A 218 -14.37 1.76 -5.52
N THR A 219 -14.06 0.92 -6.51
CA THR A 219 -14.30 1.25 -7.93
C THR A 219 -14.72 0.01 -8.71
N PHE A 220 -15.75 0.14 -9.52
CA PHE A 220 -16.23 -0.91 -10.42
C PHE A 220 -16.94 -0.33 -11.65
N ALA A 221 -16.99 -1.10 -12.74
CA ALA A 221 -17.72 -0.70 -13.92
C ALA A 221 -19.23 -0.82 -13.68
N LEU A 222 -19.96 0.26 -13.98
CA LEU A 222 -21.41 0.34 -13.82
C LEU A 222 -22.11 -0.51 -14.87
N GLN A 223 -23.03 -1.34 -14.44
CA GLN A 223 -23.87 -2.20 -15.26
C GLN A 223 -25.37 -1.96 -15.00
N ASP A 224 -25.72 -1.53 -13.77
CA ASP A 224 -27.09 -1.31 -13.33
C ASP A 224 -27.50 0.17 -13.48
N GLU A 225 -28.52 0.43 -14.29
CA GLU A 225 -29.09 1.76 -14.47
C GLU A 225 -29.60 2.37 -13.16
N LYS A 226 -30.12 1.56 -12.23
CA LYS A 226 -30.56 2.00 -10.91
C LYS A 226 -29.37 2.59 -10.11
N THR A 227 -28.20 1.96 -10.17
CA THR A 227 -26.99 2.47 -9.50
C THR A 227 -26.59 3.81 -10.10
N ILE A 228 -26.63 3.96 -11.43
CA ILE A 228 -26.32 5.23 -12.10
C ILE A 228 -27.28 6.34 -11.64
N GLN A 229 -28.58 6.07 -11.60
CA GLN A 229 -29.62 7.06 -11.27
C GLN A 229 -29.61 7.45 -9.77
N THR A 230 -29.24 6.54 -8.89
CA THR A 230 -29.30 6.75 -7.44
C THR A 230 -27.98 7.19 -6.81
N SER A 231 -26.86 7.03 -7.53
CA SER A 231 -25.54 7.45 -7.02
C SER A 231 -25.37 8.97 -7.07
N PRO A 232 -24.63 9.56 -6.11
CA PRO A 232 -24.20 10.95 -6.22
C PRO A 232 -23.42 11.18 -7.52
N ILE A 233 -23.52 12.37 -8.08
CA ILE A 233 -22.90 12.67 -9.38
C ILE A 233 -21.37 12.55 -9.34
N ASP A 234 -20.76 12.82 -8.21
CA ASP A 234 -19.32 12.71 -7.95
C ASP A 234 -18.83 11.27 -7.73
N TYR A 235 -19.75 10.30 -7.67
CA TYR A 235 -19.42 8.86 -7.59
C TYR A 235 -19.44 8.18 -8.97
N VAL A 236 -19.97 8.87 -9.98
CA VAL A 236 -20.07 8.32 -11.34
C VAL A 236 -19.14 9.10 -12.25
N THR A 237 -18.21 8.40 -12.87
CA THR A 237 -17.27 8.98 -13.81
C THR A 237 -17.19 8.13 -15.08
N SER A 238 -16.75 8.75 -16.17
CA SER A 238 -16.48 8.05 -17.41
C SER A 238 -15.13 8.46 -17.96
N PHE A 239 -14.40 7.52 -18.50
CA PHE A 239 -13.16 7.77 -19.17
C PHE A 239 -12.98 6.84 -20.37
N GLN A 240 -12.08 7.21 -21.26
CA GLN A 240 -11.75 6.43 -22.44
C GLN A 240 -10.33 5.89 -22.33
N MET A 241 -10.16 4.57 -22.51
CA MET A 241 -8.87 3.92 -22.54
C MET A 241 -8.88 2.79 -23.58
N PHE A 242 -7.78 2.67 -24.34
CA PHE A 242 -7.65 1.67 -25.43
C PHE A 242 -8.83 1.68 -26.39
N ASN A 243 -9.35 2.86 -26.73
CA ASN A 243 -10.53 3.10 -27.59
C ASN A 243 -11.87 2.56 -27.05
N ILE A 244 -11.93 2.18 -25.77
CA ILE A 244 -13.15 1.75 -25.08
C ILE A 244 -13.54 2.80 -24.05
N SER A 245 -14.83 3.16 -24.02
CA SER A 245 -15.40 4.02 -22.97
C SER A 245 -15.85 3.18 -21.80
N HIS A 246 -15.45 3.57 -20.61
CA HIS A 246 -15.82 2.93 -19.36
C HIS A 246 -16.60 3.92 -18.48
N ALA A 247 -17.77 3.49 -18.00
CA ALA A 247 -18.53 4.20 -16.97
C ALA A 247 -18.27 3.51 -15.64
N LEU A 248 -17.76 4.23 -14.66
CA LEU A 248 -17.37 3.68 -13.36
C LEU A 248 -18.15 4.33 -12.22
N TYR A 249 -18.51 3.50 -11.25
CA TYR A 249 -18.71 3.93 -9.88
C TYR A 249 -17.34 3.96 -9.22
N SER A 250 -16.92 5.12 -8.70
CA SER A 250 -15.64 5.28 -8.01
C SER A 250 -15.79 6.24 -6.84
N HIS A 251 -15.37 5.83 -5.67
CA HIS A 251 -15.36 6.70 -4.50
C HIS A 251 -14.23 6.37 -3.55
N SER A 252 -13.69 7.43 -2.93
CA SER A 252 -12.66 7.35 -1.90
C SER A 252 -13.18 7.91 -0.59
N TYR A 253 -13.16 7.10 0.45
CA TYR A 253 -13.54 7.50 1.80
C TYR A 253 -12.30 7.95 2.57
N LEU A 254 -11.99 9.25 2.53
CA LEU A 254 -10.88 9.85 3.28
C LEU A 254 -11.14 9.75 4.79
N GLY A 255 -10.10 9.37 5.55
CA GLY A 255 -10.22 9.12 7.00
C GLY A 255 -10.88 7.77 7.35
N LEU A 256 -11.09 6.89 6.34
CA LEU A 256 -11.55 5.51 6.52
C LEU A 256 -10.51 4.47 6.02
N GLY A 257 -9.25 4.85 5.83
CA GLY A 257 -8.15 3.91 5.75
C GLY A 257 -7.88 3.26 7.12
N LEU A 258 -7.19 2.13 7.15
CA LEU A 258 -7.06 1.33 8.37
C LEU A 258 -6.40 2.08 9.53
N MET A 259 -5.37 2.88 9.27
CA MET A 259 -4.67 3.61 10.34
C MET A 259 -5.50 4.78 10.88
N SER A 260 -6.16 5.55 9.99
CA SER A 260 -7.08 6.61 10.39
C SER A 260 -8.31 6.06 11.15
N ALA A 261 -8.85 4.92 10.69
CA ALA A 261 -9.96 4.25 11.37
C ALA A 261 -9.52 3.71 12.75
N ARG A 262 -8.33 3.14 12.86
CA ARG A 262 -7.74 2.71 14.12
C ARG A 262 -7.67 3.87 15.10
N LEU A 263 -7.11 5.02 14.66
CA LEU A 263 -7.05 6.23 15.48
C LEU A 263 -8.44 6.64 15.99
N ALA A 264 -9.42 6.70 15.10
CA ALA A 264 -10.79 7.09 15.45
C ALA A 264 -11.47 6.10 16.42
N VAL A 265 -11.28 4.79 16.21
CA VAL A 265 -11.81 3.74 17.11
C VAL A 265 -11.10 3.78 18.46
N LEU A 266 -9.82 4.11 18.51
CA LEU A 266 -9.10 4.33 19.76
C LEU A 266 -9.56 5.60 20.51
N GLY A 267 -10.21 6.53 19.81
CA GLY A 267 -10.77 7.77 20.39
C GLY A 267 -9.96 9.03 20.07
N GLY A 268 -8.94 8.91 19.18
CA GLY A 268 -8.21 10.05 18.64
C GLY A 268 -8.85 10.63 17.36
N PHE A 269 -8.27 11.68 16.82
CA PHE A 269 -8.65 12.27 15.54
C PHE A 269 -7.43 12.83 14.82
N GLU A 270 -7.49 12.89 13.50
CA GLU A 270 -6.39 13.42 12.65
C GLU A 270 -6.13 14.90 12.95
N GLY A 271 -4.85 15.29 12.91
CA GLY A 271 -4.43 16.67 13.13
C GLY A 271 -4.44 17.10 14.60
N GLN A 272 -4.46 16.18 15.55
CA GLN A 272 -4.29 16.51 16.96
C GLN A 272 -2.93 17.17 17.22
N PRO A 273 -2.85 18.12 18.19
CA PRO A 273 -1.59 18.73 18.56
C PRO A 273 -0.56 17.70 19.05
N SER A 274 0.71 17.91 18.72
CA SER A 274 1.81 17.08 19.19
C SER A 274 1.90 17.11 20.72
N GLY A 275 1.98 15.95 21.36
CA GLY A 275 2.11 15.78 22.81
C GLY A 275 1.72 14.38 23.25
N PRO A 276 2.06 13.96 24.47
CA PRO A 276 1.70 12.65 24.97
C PRO A 276 0.18 12.54 25.10
N GLN A 277 -0.42 11.67 24.31
CA GLN A 277 -1.86 11.42 24.32
C GLN A 277 -2.12 9.98 24.74
N GLU A 278 -3.07 9.84 25.64
CA GLU A 278 -3.55 8.54 26.09
C GLU A 278 -4.87 8.19 25.39
N LEU A 279 -4.89 7.05 24.73
CA LEU A 279 -6.08 6.50 24.07
C LEU A 279 -6.48 5.20 24.75
N ILE A 280 -7.77 5.07 25.09
CA ILE A 280 -8.30 3.91 25.81
C ILE A 280 -9.40 3.27 24.98
N SER A 281 -9.31 1.96 24.75
CA SER A 281 -10.27 1.28 23.90
C SER A 281 -10.63 -0.13 24.40
N PRO A 282 -11.92 -0.51 24.30
CA PRO A 282 -12.36 -1.87 24.59
C PRO A 282 -11.99 -2.87 23.47
N CYS A 283 -11.41 -2.41 22.35
CA CYS A 283 -10.91 -3.27 21.28
C CYS A 283 -9.56 -3.90 21.59
N LEU A 284 -8.97 -3.60 22.74
CA LEU A 284 -7.68 -4.10 23.19
C LEU A 284 -7.85 -4.94 24.46
N ALA A 285 -6.89 -5.85 24.71
CA ALA A 285 -6.87 -6.60 25.95
C ALA A 285 -6.86 -5.65 27.17
N SER A 286 -7.63 -5.95 28.20
CA SER A 286 -7.86 -5.06 29.34
C SER A 286 -6.60 -4.70 30.14
N ASP A 287 -5.57 -5.53 30.06
CA ASP A 287 -4.24 -5.38 30.66
C ASP A 287 -3.21 -4.80 29.72
N TYR A 288 -3.58 -4.56 28.44
CA TYR A 288 -2.65 -4.01 27.44
C TYR A 288 -2.33 -2.54 27.74
N SER A 289 -1.05 -2.22 27.68
CA SER A 289 -0.53 -0.84 27.66
C SER A 289 0.71 -0.82 26.78
N GLY A 290 0.69 0.02 25.75
CA GLY A 290 1.77 0.14 24.79
C GLY A 290 1.83 1.50 24.14
N GLN A 291 2.82 1.70 23.28
CA GLN A 291 2.95 2.89 22.46
C GLN A 291 2.59 2.57 20.99
N TRP A 292 1.98 3.51 20.34
CA TRP A 292 1.66 3.46 18.92
C TRP A 292 1.90 4.83 18.30
N GLU A 293 2.67 4.82 17.22
CA GLU A 293 2.96 6.02 16.44
C GLU A 293 2.06 6.10 15.21
N HIS A 294 1.42 7.24 15.01
CA HIS A 294 0.65 7.53 13.81
C HIS A 294 0.82 9.01 13.43
N ALA A 295 1.15 9.27 12.18
CA ALA A 295 1.35 10.62 11.63
C ALA A 295 2.25 11.51 12.54
N GLU A 296 3.42 10.99 12.94
CA GLU A 296 4.42 11.63 13.83
C GLU A 296 3.94 11.91 15.27
N VAL A 297 2.74 11.46 15.63
CA VAL A 297 2.24 11.56 16.99
C VAL A 297 2.39 10.22 17.71
N LEU A 298 3.07 10.23 18.85
CA LEU A 298 3.23 9.07 19.70
C LEU A 298 2.09 9.02 20.73
N TYR A 299 1.26 7.97 20.63
CA TYR A 299 0.13 7.71 21.53
C TYR A 299 0.50 6.64 22.55
N THR A 300 0.09 6.85 23.80
CA THR A 300 0.02 5.76 24.78
C THR A 300 -1.34 5.10 24.67
N VAL A 301 -1.38 3.84 24.29
CA VAL A 301 -2.63 3.12 24.02
C VAL A 301 -2.86 2.05 25.08
N LYS A 302 -4.05 2.05 25.66
CA LYS A 302 -4.42 1.12 26.75
C LYS A 302 -5.72 0.38 26.44
N GLY A 303 -5.80 -0.85 26.95
CA GLY A 303 -7.01 -1.60 26.97
C GLY A 303 -7.99 -1.08 28.02
N GLN A 304 -9.28 -1.26 27.75
CA GLN A 304 -10.36 -0.92 28.69
C GLN A 304 -11.09 -2.19 29.07
N LYS A 305 -11.26 -2.42 30.38
CA LYS A 305 -12.11 -3.50 30.85
C LYS A 305 -13.57 -3.17 30.49
N ALA A 306 -14.16 -4.01 29.64
CA ALA A 306 -15.56 -3.90 29.24
C ALA A 306 -16.43 -4.80 30.15
N GLY A 307 -17.72 -4.46 30.26
CA GLY A 307 -18.70 -5.31 30.93
C GLY A 307 -19.18 -6.50 30.09
N GLU A 308 -18.68 -6.64 28.89
CA GLU A 308 -18.99 -7.66 27.88
C GLU A 308 -17.71 -8.11 27.17
N PRO A 309 -17.73 -9.21 26.40
CA PRO A 309 -16.58 -9.69 25.64
C PRO A 309 -15.99 -8.60 24.73
N ILE A 310 -14.68 -8.69 24.46
CA ILE A 310 -13.95 -7.67 23.67
C ILE A 310 -14.58 -7.50 22.28
N TYR A 311 -14.96 -8.61 21.63
CA TYR A 311 -15.53 -8.54 20.27
C TYR A 311 -16.77 -7.65 20.22
N GLU A 312 -17.75 -7.86 21.12
CA GLU A 312 -19.02 -7.14 21.14
C GLU A 312 -18.81 -5.66 21.46
N SER A 313 -17.91 -5.36 22.39
CA SER A 313 -17.57 -3.99 22.76
C SER A 313 -16.86 -3.26 21.63
N CYS A 314 -15.94 -3.95 20.94
CA CYS A 314 -15.21 -3.43 19.79
C CYS A 314 -16.15 -3.20 18.61
N LEU A 315 -17.01 -4.19 18.29
CA LEU A 315 -18.01 -4.11 17.23
C LEU A 315 -18.87 -2.87 17.36
N LYS A 316 -19.48 -2.66 18.53
CA LYS A 316 -20.30 -1.47 18.81
C LYS A 316 -19.55 -0.16 18.61
N LYS A 317 -18.26 -0.14 18.98
CA LYS A 317 -17.43 1.07 18.81
C LYS A 317 -17.10 1.34 17.35
N VAL A 318 -16.79 0.31 16.58
CA VAL A 318 -16.54 0.39 15.14
C VAL A 318 -17.82 0.78 14.39
N GLU A 319 -18.94 0.12 14.64
CA GLU A 319 -20.24 0.46 14.03
C GLU A 319 -20.63 1.92 14.28
N LYS A 320 -20.43 2.41 15.50
CA LYS A 320 -20.69 3.82 15.83
C LYS A 320 -19.78 4.77 15.06
N MET A 321 -18.53 4.42 14.89
CA MET A 321 -17.55 5.22 14.17
C MET A 321 -17.87 5.31 12.67
N ILE A 322 -18.27 4.21 12.04
CA ILE A 322 -18.53 4.15 10.58
C ILE A 322 -19.97 4.56 10.20
N TYR A 323 -20.87 4.66 11.17
CA TYR A 323 -22.29 4.93 10.94
C TYR A 323 -22.54 6.11 9.99
N LYS A 324 -23.26 5.85 8.90
CA LYS A 324 -23.59 6.82 7.83
C LYS A 324 -22.38 7.46 7.11
N ARG A 325 -21.18 6.93 7.29
CA ARG A 325 -19.99 7.43 6.60
C ARG A 325 -19.73 6.73 5.27
N VAL A 326 -20.35 5.59 5.05
CA VAL A 326 -20.19 4.75 3.87
C VAL A 326 -21.55 4.60 3.17
N ARG A 327 -21.52 4.54 1.84
CA ARG A 327 -22.71 4.35 1.01
C ARG A 327 -22.82 2.90 0.58
N LYS A 328 -23.99 2.31 0.81
CA LYS A 328 -24.35 0.97 0.31
C LYS A 328 -24.65 1.00 -1.19
N THR A 329 -24.22 -0.02 -1.89
CA THR A 329 -24.44 -0.19 -3.33
C THR A 329 -24.76 -1.65 -3.62
N GLU A 330 -26.01 -1.96 -3.95
CA GLU A 330 -26.47 -3.34 -4.18
C GLU A 330 -25.71 -4.05 -5.29
N GLU A 331 -25.23 -3.32 -6.30
CA GLU A 331 -24.53 -3.86 -7.47
C GLU A 331 -23.24 -4.62 -7.13
N VAL A 332 -22.61 -4.35 -5.97
CA VAL A 332 -21.39 -5.07 -5.53
C VAL A 332 -21.60 -6.57 -5.34
N LYS A 333 -22.87 -7.01 -5.16
CA LYS A 333 -23.23 -8.41 -4.96
C LYS A 333 -22.96 -9.26 -6.20
N ASP A 334 -23.11 -8.67 -7.38
CA ASP A 334 -23.08 -9.35 -8.67
C ASP A 334 -21.74 -9.23 -9.40
N ILE A 335 -20.83 -8.38 -8.92
CA ILE A 335 -19.51 -8.10 -9.51
C ILE A 335 -18.41 -8.84 -8.75
N ASP A 336 -17.48 -9.48 -9.46
CA ASP A 336 -16.26 -10.01 -8.87
C ASP A 336 -15.34 -8.88 -8.44
N PHE A 337 -14.72 -8.99 -7.26
CA PHE A 337 -13.82 -7.97 -6.70
C PHE A 337 -12.44 -8.51 -6.40
N TYR A 338 -11.43 -7.69 -6.72
CA TYR A 338 -10.11 -7.78 -6.12
C TYR A 338 -10.00 -6.80 -4.94
N ALA A 339 -9.33 -7.24 -3.88
CA ALA A 339 -9.06 -6.42 -2.71
C ALA A 339 -7.58 -6.49 -2.35
N PHE A 340 -6.97 -5.34 -2.04
CA PHE A 340 -5.53 -5.25 -1.77
C PHE A 340 -5.23 -4.42 -0.54
N SER A 341 -3.91 -4.14 -0.35
CA SER A 341 -3.39 -3.39 0.80
C SER A 341 -3.76 -4.08 2.11
N TYR A 342 -4.37 -3.41 3.06
CA TYR A 342 -4.68 -4.03 4.37
C TYR A 342 -5.73 -5.13 4.34
N TYR A 343 -6.57 -5.24 3.30
CA TYR A 343 -7.39 -6.45 3.13
C TYR A 343 -6.49 -7.69 2.99
N TYR A 344 -5.46 -7.57 2.16
CA TYR A 344 -4.50 -8.63 1.93
C TYR A 344 -3.67 -8.94 3.19
N ASP A 345 -3.06 -7.90 3.79
CA ASP A 345 -2.18 -8.07 4.96
C ASP A 345 -2.92 -8.75 6.13
N ARG A 346 -4.16 -8.33 6.40
CA ARG A 346 -4.96 -8.93 7.50
C ARG A 346 -5.42 -10.35 7.19
N ALA A 347 -5.64 -10.71 5.93
CA ALA A 347 -5.92 -12.09 5.53
C ALA A 347 -4.69 -13.01 5.70
N VAL A 348 -3.48 -12.50 5.40
CA VAL A 348 -2.22 -13.19 5.68
C VAL A 348 -2.02 -13.38 7.19
N ASP A 349 -2.23 -12.35 8.00
CA ASP A 349 -2.12 -12.42 9.46
C ASP A 349 -3.07 -13.46 10.09
N LEU A 350 -4.23 -13.68 9.47
CA LEU A 350 -5.17 -14.73 9.88
C LEU A 350 -4.80 -16.12 9.36
N GLY A 351 -3.83 -16.22 8.45
CA GLY A 351 -3.48 -17.48 7.77
C GLY A 351 -4.56 -17.95 6.78
N LEU A 352 -5.40 -17.07 6.28
CA LEU A 352 -6.46 -17.37 5.29
C LEU A 352 -5.91 -17.55 3.89
N ILE A 353 -4.82 -16.87 3.57
CA ILE A 353 -4.17 -16.90 2.25
C ILE A 353 -2.66 -17.05 2.40
N ASP A 354 -2.03 -17.52 1.33
CA ASP A 354 -0.57 -17.59 1.22
C ASP A 354 0.04 -16.21 0.96
N GLU A 355 1.09 -15.84 1.71
CA GLU A 355 1.74 -14.53 1.63
C GLU A 355 2.35 -14.23 0.24
N SER A 356 2.69 -15.26 -0.54
CA SER A 356 3.33 -15.08 -1.84
C SER A 356 2.36 -15.21 -3.01
N LYS A 357 1.30 -16.00 -2.85
CA LYS A 357 0.37 -16.35 -3.93
C LYS A 357 -0.97 -15.61 -3.85
N GLY A 358 -1.27 -15.06 -2.67
CA GLY A 358 -2.59 -14.54 -2.39
C GLY A 358 -3.63 -15.65 -2.24
N GLY A 359 -4.87 -15.36 -2.56
CA GLY A 359 -5.96 -16.32 -2.46
C GLY A 359 -7.34 -15.69 -2.60
N THR A 360 -8.36 -16.45 -2.24
CA THR A 360 -9.75 -15.99 -2.17
C THR A 360 -10.25 -16.13 -0.75
N VAL A 361 -10.93 -15.11 -0.24
CA VAL A 361 -11.53 -15.09 1.09
C VAL A 361 -13.00 -14.66 0.98
N LYS A 362 -13.83 -15.14 1.89
CA LYS A 362 -15.19 -14.64 2.07
C LYS A 362 -15.24 -13.50 3.07
N VAL A 363 -16.21 -12.63 2.95
CA VAL A 363 -16.46 -11.58 3.95
C VAL A 363 -16.67 -12.21 5.34
N SER A 364 -17.36 -13.37 5.41
CA SER A 364 -17.54 -14.16 6.64
C SER A 364 -16.23 -14.59 7.30
N ASP A 365 -15.16 -14.82 6.53
CA ASP A 365 -13.87 -15.25 7.07
C ASP A 365 -13.23 -14.14 7.93
N TYR A 366 -13.38 -12.87 7.52
CA TYR A 366 -12.98 -11.75 8.36
C TYR A 366 -13.83 -11.61 9.62
N ILE A 367 -15.16 -11.83 9.52
CA ILE A 367 -16.08 -11.78 10.66
C ILE A 367 -15.70 -12.86 11.68
N GLU A 368 -15.50 -14.09 11.25
CA GLU A 368 -15.14 -15.21 12.12
C GLU A 368 -13.72 -15.05 12.68
N GLY A 369 -12.79 -14.60 11.84
CA GLY A 369 -11.43 -14.27 12.24
C GLY A 369 -11.39 -13.20 13.33
N SER A 370 -12.16 -12.13 13.19
CA SER A 370 -12.25 -11.06 14.20
C SER A 370 -12.79 -11.59 15.53
N LYS A 371 -13.87 -12.39 15.52
CA LYS A 371 -14.42 -13.03 16.72
C LYS A 371 -13.38 -13.91 17.41
N LYS A 372 -12.69 -14.75 16.65
CA LYS A 372 -11.67 -15.66 17.16
C LYS A 372 -10.50 -14.90 17.80
N VAL A 373 -9.96 -13.90 17.13
CA VAL A 373 -8.84 -13.10 17.62
C VAL A 373 -9.24 -12.32 18.88
N CYS A 374 -10.37 -11.63 18.88
CA CYS A 374 -10.84 -10.86 20.02
C CYS A 374 -11.13 -11.74 21.24
N ASN A 375 -11.72 -12.94 21.04
CA ASN A 375 -11.99 -13.88 22.13
C ASN A 375 -10.69 -14.47 22.73
N ASN A 376 -9.68 -14.72 21.90
CA ASN A 376 -8.37 -15.18 22.37
C ASN A 376 -7.67 -14.11 23.23
N MET A 377 -7.82 -12.83 22.90
CA MET A 377 -7.31 -11.72 23.71
C MET A 377 -7.99 -11.69 25.10
N SER A 378 -9.30 -11.95 25.14
CA SER A 378 -10.04 -12.01 26.40
C SER A 378 -9.58 -13.15 27.33
N ALA A 379 -9.04 -14.22 26.75
CA ALA A 379 -8.53 -15.37 27.50
C ALA A 379 -7.09 -15.22 28.04
N GLY A 380 -6.47 -14.03 27.89
CA GLY A 380 -5.10 -13.75 28.38
C GLY A 380 -4.00 -14.31 27.47
N GLY A 381 -4.29 -14.56 26.19
CA GLY A 381 -3.30 -14.96 25.19
C GLY A 381 -2.24 -13.86 25.00
N ILE A 382 -0.97 -14.27 24.82
CA ILE A 382 0.12 -13.36 24.44
C ILE A 382 -0.21 -12.80 23.06
N ASN A 383 -0.39 -11.49 22.99
CA ASN A 383 -0.81 -10.83 21.75
C ASN A 383 0.36 -10.06 21.14
N GLU A 384 1.02 -10.68 20.17
CA GLU A 384 2.08 -10.04 19.39
C GLU A 384 1.53 -8.95 18.45
N THR A 385 0.22 -8.98 18.18
CA THR A 385 -0.49 -8.06 17.31
C THR A 385 -1.67 -7.39 18.02
N PRO A 386 -1.43 -6.42 18.92
CA PRO A 386 -2.45 -5.89 19.83
C PRO A 386 -3.64 -5.26 19.12
N PHE A 387 -3.49 -4.78 17.90
CA PHE A 387 -4.54 -4.13 17.11
C PHE A 387 -5.31 -5.08 16.18
N LEU A 388 -4.93 -6.34 16.08
CA LEU A 388 -5.51 -7.25 15.09
C LEU A 388 -7.03 -7.45 15.30
N CYS A 389 -7.48 -7.54 16.54
CA CYS A 389 -8.91 -7.59 16.86
C CYS A 389 -9.67 -6.36 16.32
N LEU A 390 -9.14 -5.17 16.58
CA LEU A 390 -9.70 -3.91 16.08
C LEU A 390 -9.72 -3.87 14.55
N ASP A 391 -8.59 -4.16 13.93
CA ASP A 391 -8.41 -4.09 12.48
C ASP A 391 -9.38 -5.02 11.74
N LEU A 392 -9.50 -6.26 12.21
CA LEU A 392 -10.41 -7.25 11.60
C LEU A 392 -11.88 -6.91 11.82
N THR A 393 -12.23 -6.41 13.01
CA THR A 393 -13.59 -5.94 13.30
C THR A 393 -13.93 -4.76 12.37
N TYR A 394 -12.99 -3.83 12.17
CA TYR A 394 -13.15 -2.72 11.26
C TYR A 394 -13.37 -3.18 9.81
N ILE A 395 -12.52 -4.07 9.29
CA ILE A 395 -12.66 -4.61 7.92
C ILE A 395 -14.02 -5.29 7.76
N SER A 396 -14.43 -6.09 8.73
CA SER A 396 -15.72 -6.80 8.70
C SER A 396 -16.91 -5.84 8.61
N VAL A 397 -16.91 -4.79 9.42
CA VAL A 397 -17.99 -3.79 9.42
C VAL A 397 -17.95 -2.94 8.14
N LEU A 398 -16.74 -2.53 7.69
CA LEU A 398 -16.59 -1.75 6.46
C LEU A 398 -17.16 -2.50 5.23
N LEU A 399 -16.85 -3.77 5.08
CA LEU A 399 -17.37 -4.58 3.97
C LEU A 399 -18.90 -4.72 4.03
N GLN A 400 -19.46 -4.90 5.22
CA GLN A 400 -20.93 -4.96 5.40
C GLN A 400 -21.60 -3.60 5.13
N GLU A 401 -20.97 -2.50 5.53
CA GLU A 401 -21.47 -1.14 5.23
C GLU A 401 -21.34 -0.78 3.74
N LEU A 402 -20.44 -1.41 2.99
CA LEU A 402 -20.36 -1.34 1.53
C LEU A 402 -21.36 -2.25 0.82
N ASP A 403 -22.17 -3.01 1.56
CA ASP A 403 -23.22 -3.96 1.09
C ASP A 403 -22.68 -5.29 0.55
N PHE A 404 -21.45 -5.68 0.88
CA PHE A 404 -20.94 -7.01 0.57
C PHE A 404 -21.58 -8.07 1.49
N PRO A 405 -22.26 -9.09 0.93
CA PRO A 405 -22.86 -10.15 1.74
C PRO A 405 -21.78 -11.06 2.33
N PRO A 406 -22.08 -11.76 3.45
CA PRO A 406 -21.09 -12.60 4.16
C PRO A 406 -20.47 -13.71 3.31
N ASP A 407 -21.20 -14.24 2.34
CA ASP A 407 -20.74 -15.30 1.43
C ASP A 407 -20.00 -14.77 0.18
N LYS A 408 -19.91 -13.44 0.01
CA LYS A 408 -19.18 -12.84 -1.10
C LYS A 408 -17.69 -13.15 -1.02
N GLU A 409 -17.18 -13.68 -2.12
CA GLU A 409 -15.76 -13.96 -2.31
C GLU A 409 -15.02 -12.72 -2.83
N LEU A 410 -13.88 -12.44 -2.22
CA LEU A 410 -12.92 -11.41 -2.63
C LEU A 410 -11.62 -12.08 -3.03
N LYS A 411 -11.08 -11.71 -4.21
CA LYS A 411 -9.77 -12.16 -4.67
C LYS A 411 -8.70 -11.24 -4.08
N LEU A 412 -7.72 -11.81 -3.41
CA LEU A 412 -6.64 -11.09 -2.75
C LEU A 412 -5.31 -11.40 -3.43
N ALA A 413 -4.64 -10.37 -3.91
CA ALA A 413 -3.33 -10.50 -4.53
C ALA A 413 -2.48 -9.27 -4.19
N ARG A 414 -1.22 -9.50 -3.82
CA ARG A 414 -0.22 -8.43 -3.68
C ARG A 414 0.39 -8.08 -5.02
N GLN A 415 0.57 -9.09 -5.86
CA GLN A 415 1.11 -8.94 -7.20
C GLN A 415 0.31 -9.81 -8.18
N ILE A 416 0.17 -9.34 -9.41
CA ILE A 416 -0.34 -10.12 -10.54
C ILE A 416 0.73 -10.05 -11.63
N ASN A 417 1.20 -11.21 -12.11
CA ASN A 417 2.26 -11.30 -13.11
C ASN A 417 3.55 -10.55 -12.72
N ASN A 418 3.94 -10.61 -11.44
CA ASN A 418 5.07 -9.88 -10.84
C ASN A 418 4.96 -8.35 -10.90
N VAL A 419 3.76 -7.83 -10.95
CA VAL A 419 3.45 -6.39 -10.90
C VAL A 419 2.60 -6.11 -9.66
N GLU A 420 2.99 -5.08 -8.90
CA GLU A 420 2.29 -4.70 -7.68
C GLU A 420 0.84 -4.27 -7.97
N THR A 421 -0.10 -4.78 -7.19
CA THR A 421 -1.50 -4.39 -7.26
C THR A 421 -1.70 -3.05 -6.55
N SER A 422 -1.51 -1.96 -7.27
CA SER A 422 -1.65 -0.60 -6.79
C SER A 422 -2.23 0.30 -7.87
N TRP A 423 -2.51 1.55 -7.56
CA TRP A 423 -2.97 2.55 -8.53
C TRP A 423 -1.85 3.01 -9.50
N ALA A 424 -0.55 2.75 -9.17
CA ALA A 424 0.59 3.38 -9.83
C ALA A 424 0.68 3.08 -11.34
N LEU A 425 0.39 1.85 -11.77
CA LEU A 425 0.41 1.48 -13.19
C LEU A 425 -0.69 2.21 -13.98
N GLY A 426 -1.91 2.22 -13.47
CA GLY A 426 -3.03 2.91 -14.11
C GLY A 426 -2.80 4.41 -14.25
N ALA A 427 -2.30 5.06 -13.19
CA ALA A 427 -1.93 6.46 -13.22
C ALA A 427 -0.78 6.74 -14.21
N THR A 428 0.17 5.81 -14.33
CA THR A 428 1.27 5.93 -15.32
C THR A 428 0.74 5.85 -16.74
N PHE A 429 -0.21 4.95 -17.04
CA PHE A 429 -0.86 4.88 -18.35
C PHE A 429 -1.58 6.19 -18.68
N GLN A 430 -2.39 6.70 -17.77
CA GLN A 430 -3.13 7.95 -17.96
C GLN A 430 -2.18 9.13 -18.23
N CYS A 431 -1.08 9.21 -17.48
CA CYS A 431 -0.09 10.26 -17.68
C CYS A 431 0.62 10.14 -19.03
N ILE A 432 1.10 8.96 -19.43
CA ILE A 432 1.77 8.74 -20.71
C ILE A 432 0.81 9.11 -21.87
N GLU A 433 -0.46 8.74 -21.75
CA GLU A 433 -1.46 9.06 -22.76
C GLU A 433 -1.74 10.58 -22.83
N SER A 434 -1.86 11.24 -21.67
CA SER A 434 -2.03 12.68 -21.57
C SER A 434 -0.84 13.45 -22.12
N LEU A 435 0.39 13.03 -21.84
CA LEU A 435 1.61 13.60 -22.39
C LEU A 435 1.63 13.54 -23.92
N ARG A 436 1.14 12.44 -24.51
CA ARG A 436 1.05 12.27 -25.96
C ARG A 436 -0.01 13.16 -26.61
N LYS A 437 -1.16 13.35 -25.94
CA LYS A 437 -2.29 14.12 -26.49
C LYS A 437 -2.19 15.60 -26.19
N HIS A 438 -1.74 15.99 -25.01
CA HIS A 438 -1.86 17.34 -24.46
C HIS A 438 -0.53 17.93 -23.99
N GLY A 439 0.53 17.13 -23.91
CA GLY A 439 1.83 17.55 -23.39
C GLY A 439 1.85 17.81 -21.88
N THR A 440 0.83 17.38 -21.13
CA THR A 440 0.70 17.54 -19.68
C THR A 440 0.41 16.20 -19.01
N CYS A 441 0.73 16.05 -17.77
CA CYS A 441 0.48 14.89 -16.97
C CYS A 441 -0.44 15.32 -15.79
#